data_741ba11be5e5366340152c0594ab240c
#
_entry.id   741ba11be5e5366340152c0594ab240c
#
_cell.length_a   1.000
_cell.length_b   1.000
_cell.length_c   1.000
_cell.angle_alpha   90.00
_cell.angle_beta   90.00
_cell.angle_gamma   90.00
#
_symmetry.space_group_name_H-M   'P 1'
#
loop_
_entity.id
_entity.type
_entity.pdbx_description
1 polymer ?
#
loop_
_entity_poly.entity_id
_entity_poly.type
_entity_poly.pdbx_seq_one_letter_code
_entity_poly.pdbx_strand_id
1 'polypeptide(L)'
;MYDFHNFALTPEQDLVVNIAILSSLVFAILKGEKKIQHSNPLLILALVTVFCIAGRILLQPLPNIQPVTVTIILVGIYYRSPWAIAVSGVVALSTNMIFLGHGPWTVFQVIGWSVVGIAGSVFADKLLVDGKIALNRLMVLSVVSAFVFDWIVSASILLNHDFSTFYPYLVNGLLFDVFHALGNAAFVILLANPLGEIMSRHRTTNRGRAVSEVVTN
;
A
#
# COMPACT_ATOMS: atom_id res chain seq x y z
N MET A 1 -32.80 15.15 26.61
CA MET A 1 -31.48 15.50 26.12
C MET A 1 -31.09 14.44 25.09
N TYR A 2 -31.08 14.75 23.79
CA TYR A 2 -30.69 13.77 22.76
C TYR A 2 -29.20 13.48 22.90
N ASP A 3 -28.85 12.22 23.18
CA ASP A 3 -27.47 11.77 23.29
C ASP A 3 -26.96 11.47 21.88
N PHE A 4 -26.30 12.45 21.27
CA PHE A 4 -25.71 12.32 19.92
C PHE A 4 -24.58 11.29 19.85
N HIS A 5 -24.10 10.75 20.99
CA HIS A 5 -23.04 9.74 21.01
C HIS A 5 -23.56 8.32 20.72
N ASN A 6 -24.88 8.10 20.73
CA ASN A 6 -25.50 6.79 20.45
C ASN A 6 -26.09 6.68 19.02
N PHE A 7 -25.68 7.56 18.10
CA PHE A 7 -26.11 7.47 16.72
C PHE A 7 -25.24 6.44 15.98
N ALA A 8 -25.71 5.20 15.92
CA ALA A 8 -25.06 4.15 15.13
C ALA A 8 -25.39 4.36 13.65
N LEU A 9 -24.34 4.46 12.82
CA LEU A 9 -24.48 4.48 11.37
C LEU A 9 -24.86 3.09 10.85
N THR A 10 -25.64 3.03 9.77
CA THR A 10 -25.77 1.77 9.02
C THR A 10 -24.45 1.44 8.34
N PRO A 11 -24.20 0.15 7.97
CA PRO A 11 -22.96 -0.22 7.26
C PRO A 11 -22.70 0.61 5.99
N GLU A 12 -23.77 0.96 5.25
CA GLU A 12 -23.68 1.78 4.05
C GLU A 12 -23.30 3.24 4.37
N GLN A 13 -23.89 3.79 5.44
CA GLN A 13 -23.57 5.15 5.90
C GLN A 13 -22.13 5.22 6.42
N ASP A 14 -21.69 4.21 7.17
CA ASP A 14 -20.32 4.09 7.66
C ASP A 14 -19.32 4.06 6.49
N LEU A 15 -19.59 3.25 5.47
CA LEU A 15 -18.76 3.19 4.28
C LEU A 15 -18.68 4.55 3.55
N VAL A 16 -19.80 5.27 3.40
CA VAL A 16 -19.83 6.60 2.76
C VAL A 16 -19.00 7.60 3.55
N VAL A 17 -19.13 7.62 4.88
CA VAL A 17 -18.32 8.48 5.76
C VAL A 17 -16.84 8.14 5.66
N ASN A 18 -16.51 6.86 5.68
CA ASN A 18 -15.13 6.38 5.57
C ASN A 18 -14.48 6.78 4.22
N ILE A 19 -15.21 6.65 3.11
CA ILE A 19 -14.75 7.12 1.79
C ILE A 19 -14.56 8.64 1.79
N ALA A 20 -15.46 9.40 2.39
CA ALA A 20 -15.33 10.86 2.48
C ALA A 20 -14.09 11.29 3.30
N ILE A 21 -13.83 10.62 4.44
CA ILE A 21 -12.64 10.85 5.25
C ILE A 21 -11.37 10.50 4.46
N LEU A 22 -11.33 9.35 3.80
CA LEU A 22 -10.18 8.92 3.00
C LEU A 22 -9.92 9.88 1.84
N SER A 23 -10.97 10.32 1.14
CA SER A 23 -10.87 11.31 0.06
C SER A 23 -10.33 12.65 0.57
N SER A 24 -10.78 13.09 1.75
CA SER A 24 -10.28 14.31 2.40
C SER A 24 -8.80 14.19 2.78
N LEU A 25 -8.37 13.03 3.25
CA LEU A 25 -6.96 12.75 3.56
C LEU A 25 -6.10 12.79 2.30
N VAL A 26 -6.53 12.16 1.20
CA VAL A 26 -5.84 12.22 -0.10
C VAL A 26 -5.72 13.68 -0.55
N PHE A 27 -6.80 14.44 -0.51
CA PHE A 27 -6.80 15.85 -0.89
C PHE A 27 -5.83 16.68 -0.02
N ALA A 28 -5.82 16.44 1.30
CA ALA A 28 -4.91 17.13 2.22
C ALA A 28 -3.44 16.80 1.92
N ILE A 29 -3.11 15.55 1.61
CA ILE A 29 -1.76 15.12 1.21
C ILE A 29 -1.35 15.83 -0.10
N LEU A 30 -2.21 15.82 -1.12
CA LEU A 30 -1.94 16.44 -2.43
C LEU A 30 -1.76 17.96 -2.33
N LYS A 31 -2.51 18.62 -1.44
CA LYS A 31 -2.38 20.07 -1.22
C LYS A 31 -1.20 20.43 -0.32
N GLY A 32 -1.00 19.66 0.76
CA GLY A 32 0.05 19.88 1.75
C GLY A 32 1.44 19.67 1.14
N GLU A 33 1.61 18.65 0.31
CA GLU A 33 2.87 18.34 -0.36
C GLU A 33 3.37 19.54 -1.19
N LYS A 34 2.50 20.27 -1.87
CA LYS A 34 2.85 21.45 -2.67
C LYS A 34 3.49 22.58 -1.86
N LYS A 35 3.34 22.60 -0.53
CA LYS A 35 3.94 23.57 0.38
C LYS A 35 5.34 23.16 0.88
N ILE A 36 5.77 21.93 0.57
CA ILE A 36 7.09 21.42 0.97
C ILE A 36 8.14 22.02 0.01
N GLN A 37 8.95 22.94 0.50
CA GLN A 37 9.91 23.70 -0.31
C GLN A 37 11.14 22.85 -0.73
N HIS A 38 11.52 21.85 0.07
CA HIS A 38 12.70 21.02 -0.18
C HIS A 38 12.31 19.55 -0.25
N SER A 39 13.05 18.76 -1.05
CA SER A 39 12.84 17.31 -1.11
C SER A 39 12.96 16.70 0.29
N ASN A 40 11.90 16.02 0.74
CA ASN A 40 11.87 15.36 2.05
C ASN A 40 11.28 13.92 1.91
N PRO A 41 12.13 12.94 1.58
CA PRO A 41 11.71 11.56 1.38
C PRO A 41 11.05 10.95 2.61
N LEU A 42 11.57 11.23 3.81
CA LEU A 42 11.04 10.66 5.06
C LEU A 42 9.64 11.19 5.38
N LEU A 43 9.39 12.47 5.14
CA LEU A 43 8.05 13.04 5.33
C LEU A 43 7.05 12.41 4.37
N ILE A 44 7.42 12.20 3.10
CA ILE A 44 6.53 11.54 2.13
C ILE A 44 6.28 10.09 2.51
N LEU A 45 7.31 9.35 2.93
CA LEU A 45 7.13 7.99 3.42
C LEU A 45 6.20 7.93 4.64
N ALA A 46 6.33 8.86 5.58
CA ALA A 46 5.43 8.96 6.73
C ALA A 46 3.97 9.24 6.30
N LEU A 47 3.74 10.21 5.42
CA LEU A 47 2.41 10.54 4.90
C LEU A 47 1.77 9.36 4.16
N VAL A 48 2.54 8.67 3.34
CA VAL A 48 2.10 7.48 2.61
C VAL A 48 1.80 6.32 3.55
N THR A 49 2.59 6.15 4.60
CA THR A 49 2.34 5.14 5.64
C THR A 49 1.02 5.41 6.37
N VAL A 50 0.79 6.66 6.79
CA VAL A 50 -0.48 7.09 7.41
C VAL A 50 -1.65 6.87 6.46
N PHE A 51 -1.49 7.18 5.17
CA PHE A 51 -2.51 6.92 4.16
C PHE A 51 -2.83 5.42 4.03
N CYS A 52 -1.81 4.55 4.02
CA CYS A 52 -2.01 3.09 3.99
C CYS A 52 -2.77 2.59 5.24
N ILE A 53 -2.39 3.07 6.43
CA ILE A 53 -3.05 2.72 7.70
C ILE A 53 -4.52 3.16 7.66
N ALA A 54 -4.77 4.42 7.31
CA ALA A 54 -6.13 4.96 7.22
C ALA A 54 -6.97 4.21 6.17
N GLY A 55 -6.43 4.00 4.98
CA GLY A 55 -7.12 3.28 3.91
C GLY A 55 -7.48 1.85 4.30
N ARG A 56 -6.58 1.17 5.02
CA ARG A 56 -6.83 -0.19 5.48
C ARG A 56 -7.94 -0.27 6.54
N ILE A 57 -7.99 0.71 7.44
CA ILE A 57 -9.01 0.75 8.49
C ILE A 57 -10.35 1.22 7.93
N LEU A 58 -10.35 2.32 7.20
CA LEU A 58 -11.58 2.95 6.69
C LEU A 58 -12.29 2.12 5.61
N LEU A 59 -11.53 1.30 4.85
CA LEU A 59 -12.10 0.41 3.84
C LEU A 59 -12.29 -1.03 4.35
N GLN A 60 -12.14 -1.30 5.65
CA GLN A 60 -12.40 -2.61 6.25
C GLN A 60 -13.76 -3.22 5.89
N PRO A 61 -14.86 -2.46 5.73
CA PRO A 61 -16.12 -3.03 5.29
C PRO A 61 -16.10 -3.65 3.89
N LEU A 62 -15.12 -3.29 3.07
CA LEU A 62 -14.91 -3.86 1.73
C LEU A 62 -13.87 -4.99 1.80
N PRO A 63 -14.26 -6.27 1.62
CA PRO A 63 -13.33 -7.39 1.77
C PRO A 63 -12.13 -7.25 0.82
N ASN A 64 -10.93 -7.24 1.36
CA ASN A 64 -9.65 -7.18 0.63
C ASN A 64 -9.46 -5.96 -0.33
N ILE A 65 -10.34 -4.95 -0.29
CA ILE A 65 -10.21 -3.74 -1.12
C ILE A 65 -9.50 -2.65 -0.32
N GLN A 66 -8.18 -2.55 -0.45
CA GLN A 66 -7.34 -1.66 0.33
C GLN A 66 -6.22 -1.05 -0.54
N PRO A 67 -5.81 0.23 -0.33
CA PRO A 67 -4.80 0.89 -1.17
C PRO A 67 -3.36 0.45 -0.89
N VAL A 68 -3.14 -0.44 0.09
CA VAL A 68 -1.82 -0.76 0.65
C VAL A 68 -0.90 -1.38 -0.41
N THR A 69 -1.34 -2.42 -1.11
CA THR A 69 -0.54 -3.17 -2.08
C THR A 69 0.03 -2.27 -3.18
N VAL A 70 -0.83 -1.48 -3.83
CA VAL A 70 -0.42 -0.54 -4.89
C VAL A 70 0.54 0.51 -4.34
N THR A 71 0.27 1.04 -3.16
CA THR A 71 1.11 2.06 -2.53
C THR A 71 2.49 1.52 -2.17
N ILE A 72 2.59 0.29 -1.66
CA ILE A 72 3.87 -0.36 -1.34
C ILE A 72 4.67 -0.66 -2.63
N ILE A 73 4.02 -1.04 -3.74
CA ILE A 73 4.69 -1.15 -5.04
C ILE A 73 5.31 0.20 -5.43
N LEU A 74 4.56 1.29 -5.31
CA LEU A 74 5.07 2.64 -5.60
C LEU A 74 6.24 3.03 -4.70
N VAL A 75 6.18 2.72 -3.40
CA VAL A 75 7.31 2.92 -2.48
C VAL A 75 8.54 2.13 -2.97
N GLY A 76 8.36 0.88 -3.40
CA GLY A 76 9.43 0.07 -3.99
C GLY A 76 10.04 0.70 -5.23
N ILE A 77 9.23 1.23 -6.14
CA ILE A 77 9.67 1.90 -7.37
C ILE A 77 10.52 3.14 -7.05
N TYR A 78 10.07 4.01 -6.16
CA TYR A 78 10.68 5.33 -5.95
C TYR A 78 11.72 5.36 -4.84
N TYR A 79 11.55 4.55 -3.77
CA TYR A 79 12.42 4.58 -2.58
C TYR A 79 13.18 3.28 -2.34
N ARG A 80 12.98 2.25 -3.18
CA ARG A 80 13.66 0.96 -3.15
C ARG A 80 13.18 0.02 -2.03
N SER A 81 13.66 -1.23 -2.10
CA SER A 81 13.20 -2.34 -1.24
C SER A 81 13.27 -2.06 0.26
N PRO A 82 14.34 -1.45 0.84
CA PRO A 82 14.40 -1.27 2.28
C PRO A 82 13.25 -0.44 2.84
N TRP A 83 12.85 0.62 2.12
CA TRP A 83 11.74 1.46 2.54
C TRP A 83 10.38 0.79 2.33
N ALA A 84 10.22 0.01 1.27
CA ALA A 84 9.01 -0.78 1.05
C ALA A 84 8.82 -1.81 2.18
N ILE A 85 9.88 -2.51 2.61
CA ILE A 85 9.86 -3.44 3.73
C ILE A 85 9.50 -2.72 5.04
N ALA A 86 10.12 -1.56 5.31
CA ALA A 86 9.84 -0.79 6.51
C ALA A 86 8.37 -0.32 6.57
N VAL A 87 7.85 0.24 5.47
CA VAL A 87 6.43 0.66 5.38
C VAL A 87 5.49 -0.54 5.55
N SER A 88 5.80 -1.69 4.93
CA SER A 88 5.03 -2.94 5.08
C SER A 88 4.92 -3.35 6.55
N GLY A 89 6.05 -3.34 7.26
CA GLY A 89 6.10 -3.68 8.70
C GLY A 89 5.28 -2.71 9.54
N VAL A 90 5.47 -1.41 9.36
CA VAL A 90 4.74 -0.39 10.12
C VAL A 90 3.23 -0.48 9.86
N VAL A 91 2.80 -0.60 8.60
CA VAL A 91 1.37 -0.71 8.25
C VAL A 91 0.75 -1.97 8.88
N ALA A 92 1.37 -3.15 8.68
CA ALA A 92 0.83 -4.40 9.20
C ALA A 92 0.75 -4.40 10.73
N LEU A 93 1.84 -4.02 11.41
CA LEU A 93 1.89 -4.00 12.87
C LEU A 93 0.89 -2.98 13.45
N SER A 94 0.91 -1.73 12.98
CA SER A 94 0.03 -0.69 13.51
C SER A 94 -1.45 -1.04 13.35
N THR A 95 -1.85 -1.51 12.16
CA THR A 95 -3.26 -1.83 11.92
C THR A 95 -3.72 -3.07 12.67
N ASN A 96 -2.89 -4.11 12.75
CA ASN A 96 -3.26 -5.36 13.42
C ASN A 96 -3.23 -5.21 14.95
N MET A 97 -2.21 -4.57 15.52
CA MET A 97 -2.11 -4.42 16.97
C MET A 97 -3.20 -3.51 17.56
N ILE A 98 -3.61 -2.47 16.80
CA ILE A 98 -4.52 -1.45 17.33
C ILE A 98 -5.99 -1.75 16.96
N PHE A 99 -6.26 -2.26 15.74
CA PHE A 99 -7.62 -2.30 15.19
C PHE A 99 -8.08 -3.68 14.71
N LEU A 100 -7.25 -4.42 13.95
CA LEU A 100 -7.71 -5.58 13.18
C LEU A 100 -7.41 -6.93 13.85
N GLY A 101 -6.74 -6.93 14.99
CA GLY A 101 -6.27 -8.14 15.68
C GLY A 101 -4.88 -8.57 15.22
N HIS A 102 -4.03 -8.89 16.21
CA HIS A 102 -2.65 -9.31 16.01
C HIS A 102 -2.52 -10.82 16.21
N GLY A 103 -1.74 -11.46 15.34
CA GLY A 103 -1.48 -12.88 15.40
C GLY A 103 -0.38 -13.29 14.41
N PRO A 104 -0.12 -14.61 14.25
CA PRO A 104 0.91 -15.09 13.33
C PRO A 104 0.75 -14.57 11.90
N TRP A 105 -0.48 -14.40 11.44
CA TRP A 105 -0.79 -13.84 10.10
C TRP A 105 -0.17 -12.46 9.88
N THR A 106 0.08 -11.68 10.93
CA THR A 106 0.74 -10.37 10.82
C THR A 106 2.14 -10.49 10.22
N VAL A 107 2.90 -11.52 10.62
CA VAL A 107 4.23 -11.79 10.05
C VAL A 107 4.12 -12.10 8.55
N PHE A 108 3.15 -12.94 8.17
CA PHE A 108 2.91 -13.28 6.77
C PHE A 108 2.45 -12.07 5.96
N GLN A 109 1.67 -11.15 6.54
CA GLN A 109 1.31 -9.89 5.88
C GLN A 109 2.54 -8.99 5.66
N VAL A 110 3.44 -8.89 6.65
CA VAL A 110 4.71 -8.15 6.47
C VAL A 110 5.53 -8.78 5.35
N ILE A 111 5.66 -10.10 5.33
CA ILE A 111 6.38 -10.81 4.26
C ILE A 111 5.71 -10.58 2.92
N GLY A 112 4.39 -10.76 2.80
CA GLY A 112 3.64 -10.60 1.58
C GLY A 112 3.81 -9.20 0.97
N TRP A 113 3.57 -8.14 1.74
CA TRP A 113 3.78 -6.78 1.26
C TRP A 113 5.26 -6.45 1.01
N SER A 114 6.19 -7.03 1.77
CA SER A 114 7.63 -6.88 1.50
C SER A 114 8.01 -7.47 0.15
N VAL A 115 7.52 -8.67 -0.18
CA VAL A 115 7.73 -9.32 -1.49
C VAL A 115 7.18 -8.43 -2.62
N VAL A 116 5.97 -7.91 -2.45
CA VAL A 116 5.33 -7.01 -3.41
C VAL A 116 6.13 -5.70 -3.59
N GLY A 117 6.61 -5.11 -2.51
CA GLY A 117 7.44 -3.91 -2.56
C GLY A 117 8.83 -4.14 -3.17
N ILE A 118 9.43 -5.31 -2.90
CA ILE A 118 10.67 -5.75 -3.55
C ILE A 118 10.44 -5.90 -5.06
N ALA A 119 9.33 -6.50 -5.50
CA ALA A 119 8.98 -6.60 -6.91
C ALA A 119 8.85 -5.20 -7.55
N GLY A 120 8.20 -4.24 -6.89
CA GLY A 120 8.17 -2.84 -7.33
C GLY A 120 9.57 -2.24 -7.52
N SER A 121 10.50 -2.53 -6.60
CA SER A 121 11.88 -2.06 -6.68
C SER A 121 12.67 -2.72 -7.81
N VAL A 122 12.54 -4.03 -7.98
CA VAL A 122 13.25 -4.82 -9.00
C VAL A 122 12.78 -4.45 -10.39
N PHE A 123 11.48 -4.25 -10.58
CA PHE A 123 10.90 -3.89 -11.87
C PHE A 123 10.81 -2.37 -12.11
N ALA A 124 11.38 -1.53 -11.24
CA ALA A 124 11.27 -0.07 -11.32
C ALA A 124 11.62 0.48 -12.71
N ASP A 125 12.71 0.01 -13.34
CA ASP A 125 13.15 0.48 -14.66
C ASP A 125 12.17 0.09 -15.78
N LYS A 126 11.40 -1.00 -15.59
CA LYS A 126 10.34 -1.42 -16.52
C LYS A 126 9.02 -0.70 -16.26
N LEU A 127 8.79 -0.28 -15.02
CA LEU A 127 7.56 0.39 -14.58
C LEU A 127 7.62 1.91 -14.77
N LEU A 128 8.82 2.47 -14.94
CA LEU A 128 9.04 3.88 -15.25
C LEU A 128 9.54 4.03 -16.70
N VAL A 129 8.76 4.70 -17.54
CA VAL A 129 9.11 5.04 -18.91
C VAL A 129 9.14 6.57 -19.00
N ASP A 130 10.29 7.12 -19.39
CA ASP A 130 10.50 8.58 -19.45
C ASP A 130 10.14 9.32 -18.14
N GLY A 131 10.42 8.67 -17.01
CA GLY A 131 10.14 9.19 -15.68
C GLY A 131 8.66 9.11 -15.25
N LYS A 132 7.77 8.59 -16.08
CA LYS A 132 6.34 8.40 -15.80
C LYS A 132 6.01 6.93 -15.57
N ILE A 133 4.97 6.68 -14.81
CA ILE A 133 4.49 5.32 -14.56
C ILE A 133 3.86 4.73 -15.81
N ALA A 134 4.32 3.54 -16.21
CA ALA A 134 3.70 2.72 -17.23
C ALA A 134 2.48 2.00 -16.64
N LEU A 135 1.31 2.66 -16.66
CA LEU A 135 0.09 2.22 -15.97
C LEU A 135 -0.29 0.77 -16.28
N ASN A 136 -0.22 0.35 -17.55
CA ASN A 136 -0.57 -1.02 -17.94
C ASN A 136 0.35 -2.06 -17.27
N ARG A 137 1.65 -1.78 -17.17
CA ARG A 137 2.62 -2.67 -16.51
C ARG A 137 2.42 -2.69 -15.02
N LEU A 138 2.17 -1.52 -14.41
CA LEU A 138 1.83 -1.43 -12.99
C LEU A 138 0.52 -2.16 -12.69
N MET A 139 -0.49 -2.05 -13.56
CA MET A 139 -1.76 -2.78 -13.44
C MET A 139 -1.53 -4.29 -13.36
N VAL A 140 -0.77 -4.85 -14.32
CA VAL A 140 -0.46 -6.28 -14.32
C VAL A 140 0.28 -6.70 -13.06
N LEU A 141 1.32 -5.94 -12.66
CA LEU A 141 2.06 -6.24 -11.44
C LEU A 141 1.14 -6.19 -10.20
N SER A 142 0.28 -5.18 -10.10
CA SER A 142 -0.62 -5.00 -8.95
C SER A 142 -1.69 -6.10 -8.85
N VAL A 143 -2.24 -6.52 -9.99
CA VAL A 143 -3.20 -7.65 -10.03
C VAL A 143 -2.53 -8.95 -9.61
N VAL A 144 -1.36 -9.27 -10.17
CA VAL A 144 -0.59 -10.47 -9.79
C VAL A 144 -0.18 -10.41 -8.31
N SER A 145 0.20 -9.23 -7.83
CA SER A 145 0.60 -9.03 -6.44
C SER A 145 -0.53 -9.29 -5.44
N ALA A 146 -1.80 -9.12 -5.83
CA ALA A 146 -2.94 -9.47 -4.98
C ALA A 146 -2.89 -10.96 -4.63
N PHE A 147 -2.84 -11.82 -5.64
CA PHE A 147 -2.78 -13.27 -5.43
C PHE A 147 -1.51 -13.70 -4.68
N VAL A 148 -0.35 -13.15 -5.04
CA VAL A 148 0.91 -13.46 -4.34
C VAL A 148 0.83 -13.09 -2.87
N PHE A 149 0.31 -11.92 -2.54
CA PHE A 149 0.12 -11.49 -1.16
C PHE A 149 -0.84 -12.40 -0.41
N ASP A 150 -2.03 -12.64 -0.95
CA ASP A 150 -3.07 -13.43 -0.28
C ASP A 150 -2.61 -14.88 -0.07
N TRP A 151 -1.89 -15.47 -1.01
CA TRP A 151 -1.35 -16.83 -0.87
C TRP A 151 -0.23 -16.91 0.16
N ILE A 152 0.64 -15.90 0.26
CA ILE A 152 1.64 -15.81 1.34
C ILE A 152 0.93 -15.71 2.70
N VAL A 153 -0.08 -14.86 2.82
CA VAL A 153 -0.84 -14.72 4.07
C VAL A 153 -1.59 -16.01 4.42
N SER A 154 -2.18 -16.66 3.43
CA SER A 154 -2.86 -17.94 3.58
C SER A 154 -1.94 -19.06 4.08
N ALA A 155 -0.63 -19.00 3.78
CA ALA A 155 0.32 -19.96 4.30
C ALA A 155 0.44 -19.94 5.84
N SER A 156 -0.05 -18.89 6.50
CA SER A 156 -0.11 -18.85 7.97
C SER A 156 -0.97 -19.97 8.59
N ILE A 157 -1.91 -20.55 7.83
CA ILE A 157 -2.73 -21.69 8.30
C ILE A 157 -1.86 -22.91 8.62
N LEU A 158 -0.73 -23.07 7.91
CA LEU A 158 0.19 -24.21 8.09
C LEU A 158 0.89 -24.22 9.46
N LEU A 159 0.79 -23.15 10.23
CA LEU A 159 1.29 -23.12 11.61
C LEU A 159 0.44 -23.99 12.56
N ASN A 160 -0.82 -24.22 12.23
CA ASN A 160 -1.77 -24.94 13.10
C ASN A 160 -2.51 -26.10 12.40
N HIS A 161 -2.29 -26.27 11.11
CA HIS A 161 -2.98 -27.29 10.30
C HIS A 161 -2.01 -28.00 9.34
N ASP A 162 -2.36 -29.21 8.95
CA ASP A 162 -1.60 -30.00 7.99
C ASP A 162 -1.68 -29.41 6.56
N PHE A 163 -0.69 -29.74 5.76
CA PHE A 163 -0.60 -29.29 4.36
C PHE A 163 -1.84 -29.69 3.52
N SER A 164 -2.54 -30.75 3.89
CA SER A 164 -3.79 -31.17 3.23
C SER A 164 -4.91 -30.14 3.30
N THR A 165 -4.89 -29.26 4.31
CA THR A 165 -5.90 -28.18 4.47
C THR A 165 -5.55 -26.94 3.66
N PHE A 166 -4.30 -26.77 3.23
CA PHE A 166 -3.84 -25.56 2.56
C PHE A 166 -4.51 -25.34 1.20
N TYR A 167 -4.57 -26.38 0.36
CA TYR A 167 -5.22 -26.26 -0.96
C TYR A 167 -6.71 -25.90 -0.87
N PRO A 168 -7.55 -26.62 -0.09
CA PRO A 168 -8.94 -26.21 0.12
C PRO A 168 -9.08 -24.79 0.67
N TYR A 169 -8.17 -24.35 1.55
CA TYR A 169 -8.18 -23.00 2.09
C TYR A 169 -7.92 -21.94 1.00
N LEU A 170 -6.94 -22.16 0.11
CA LEU A 170 -6.69 -21.29 -1.03
C LEU A 170 -7.89 -21.19 -1.96
N VAL A 171 -8.50 -22.35 -2.31
CA VAL A 171 -9.67 -22.38 -3.20
C VAL A 171 -10.84 -21.59 -2.61
N ASN A 172 -11.10 -21.74 -1.32
CA ASN A 172 -12.15 -20.99 -0.62
C ASN A 172 -11.82 -19.47 -0.54
N GLY A 173 -10.55 -19.10 -0.57
CA GLY A 173 -10.07 -17.71 -0.55
C GLY A 173 -10.14 -16.99 -1.89
N LEU A 174 -10.28 -17.72 -3.02
CA LEU A 174 -10.16 -17.13 -4.37
C LEU A 174 -11.07 -15.92 -4.63
N LEU A 175 -12.27 -15.90 -4.05
CA LEU A 175 -13.16 -14.74 -4.18
C LEU A 175 -12.58 -13.48 -3.54
N PHE A 176 -11.91 -13.62 -2.39
CA PHE A 176 -11.23 -12.52 -1.72
C PHE A 176 -9.99 -12.06 -2.51
N ASP A 177 -9.25 -13.01 -3.12
CA ASP A 177 -8.13 -12.71 -4.00
C ASP A 177 -8.59 -11.89 -5.22
N VAL A 178 -9.74 -12.24 -5.81
CA VAL A 178 -10.35 -11.48 -6.91
C VAL A 178 -10.76 -10.08 -6.46
N PHE A 179 -11.38 -9.91 -5.29
CA PHE A 179 -11.69 -8.58 -4.76
C PHE A 179 -10.44 -7.75 -4.52
N HIS A 180 -9.36 -8.36 -4.01
CA HIS A 180 -8.07 -7.70 -3.85
C HIS A 180 -7.52 -7.24 -5.22
N ALA A 181 -7.55 -8.11 -6.22
CA ALA A 181 -7.08 -7.79 -7.58
C ALA A 181 -7.89 -6.65 -8.22
N LEU A 182 -9.23 -6.66 -8.08
CA LEU A 182 -10.10 -5.59 -8.55
C LEU A 182 -9.86 -4.27 -7.79
N GLY A 183 -9.69 -4.34 -6.48
CA GLY A 183 -9.32 -3.21 -5.65
C GLY A 183 -7.98 -2.60 -6.07
N ASN A 184 -6.97 -3.43 -6.29
CA ASN A 184 -5.67 -2.98 -6.79
C ASN A 184 -5.78 -2.32 -8.16
N ALA A 185 -6.58 -2.89 -9.08
CA ALA A 185 -6.82 -2.28 -10.39
C ALA A 185 -7.45 -0.88 -10.25
N ALA A 186 -8.46 -0.73 -9.41
CA ALA A 186 -9.07 0.56 -9.12
C ALA A 186 -8.06 1.55 -8.52
N PHE A 187 -7.26 1.12 -7.54
CA PHE A 187 -6.25 1.99 -6.92
C PHE A 187 -5.10 2.34 -7.85
N VAL A 188 -4.72 1.50 -8.80
CA VAL A 188 -3.76 1.89 -9.85
C VAL A 188 -4.32 3.06 -10.66
N ILE A 189 -5.58 3.00 -11.08
CA ILE A 189 -6.21 4.08 -11.86
C ILE A 189 -6.29 5.38 -11.05
N LEU A 190 -6.67 5.29 -9.78
CA LEU A 190 -6.93 6.44 -8.92
C LEU A 190 -5.65 7.07 -8.35
N LEU A 191 -4.67 6.24 -7.95
CA LEU A 191 -3.57 6.66 -7.10
C LEU A 191 -2.20 6.66 -7.77
N ALA A 192 -1.98 5.85 -8.83
CA ALA A 192 -0.65 5.65 -9.38
C ALA A 192 -0.01 6.97 -9.85
N ASN A 193 -0.73 7.78 -10.60
CA ASN A 193 -0.21 9.06 -11.08
C ASN A 193 -0.02 10.07 -9.94
N PRO A 194 -1.04 10.42 -9.12
CA PRO A 194 -0.87 11.45 -8.11
C PRO A 194 0.18 11.09 -7.05
N LEU A 195 0.20 9.85 -6.55
CA LEU A 195 1.23 9.43 -5.60
C LEU A 195 2.60 9.29 -6.26
N GLY A 196 2.65 8.77 -7.49
CA GLY A 196 3.89 8.64 -8.26
C GLY A 196 4.55 9.98 -8.52
N GLU A 197 3.79 11.02 -8.85
CA GLU A 197 4.32 12.38 -9.02
C GLU A 197 4.90 12.93 -7.72
N ILE A 198 4.19 12.79 -6.58
CA ILE A 198 4.68 13.21 -5.27
C ILE A 198 5.98 12.49 -4.94
N MET A 199 6.00 11.16 -5.03
CA MET A 199 7.17 10.35 -4.70
C MET A 199 8.35 10.68 -5.63
N SER A 200 8.10 10.93 -6.91
CA SER A 200 9.12 11.32 -7.89
C SER A 200 9.80 12.65 -7.52
N ARG A 201 9.04 13.64 -7.06
CA ARG A 201 9.58 14.97 -6.64
C ARG A 201 10.45 14.88 -5.39
N HIS A 202 10.15 13.93 -4.51
CA HIS A 202 10.81 13.82 -3.21
C HIS A 202 11.79 12.64 -3.09
N ARG A 203 12.04 11.90 -4.18
CA ARG A 203 13.04 10.84 -4.15
C ARG A 203 14.45 11.43 -4.04
N THR A 204 15.32 10.81 -3.26
CA THR A 204 16.75 11.13 -3.22
C THR A 204 17.39 10.83 -4.57
N THR A 205 17.76 11.86 -5.31
CA THR A 205 18.53 11.70 -6.56
C THR A 205 20.01 11.60 -6.18
N ASN A 206 20.57 10.39 -6.20
CA ASN A 206 22.03 10.19 -6.08
C ASN A 206 22.82 10.80 -7.26
N ARG A 207 22.15 11.43 -8.24
CA ARG A 207 22.80 12.10 -9.37
C ARG A 207 23.54 13.40 -9.00
N GLY A 208 23.16 14.04 -7.88
CA GLY A 208 23.84 15.28 -7.45
C GLY A 208 25.22 15.06 -6.80
N ARG A 209 25.49 13.87 -6.24
CA ARG A 209 26.80 13.57 -5.64
C ARG A 209 27.87 13.24 -6.67
N ALA A 210 27.54 12.54 -7.73
CA ALA A 210 28.50 12.17 -8.78
C ALA A 210 29.01 13.39 -9.59
N VAL A 211 28.20 14.45 -9.72
CA VAL A 211 28.60 15.67 -10.45
C VAL A 211 29.43 16.61 -9.57
N SER A 212 29.19 16.66 -8.26
CA SER A 212 30.00 17.49 -7.37
C SER A 212 31.41 16.94 -7.11
N GLU A 213 31.59 15.62 -7.16
CA GLU A 213 32.91 14.96 -7.02
C GLU A 213 33.78 15.06 -8.30
N VAL A 214 33.17 15.26 -9.47
CA VAL A 214 33.91 15.45 -10.75
C VAL A 214 34.33 16.92 -10.95
N VAL A 215 33.71 17.88 -10.28
CA VAL A 215 34.02 19.33 -10.40
C VAL A 215 35.01 19.78 -9.35
N THR A 216 35.33 18.96 -8.34
CA THR A 216 36.27 19.28 -7.26
C THR A 216 37.62 18.55 -7.34
N ASN A 217 37.87 17.80 -8.40
CA ASN A 217 39.15 17.23 -8.80
C ASN A 217 39.56 17.82 -10.17
#